data_0b64aa89c77e5f120f9131693c5c9820
#
_entry.id   0b64aa89c77e5f120f9131693c5c9820
#
_cell.length_a   1.000
_cell.length_b   1.000
_cell.length_c   1.000
_cell.angle_alpha   90.00
_cell.angle_beta   90.00
_cell.angle_gamma   90.00
#
_symmetry.space_group_name_H-M   'P 1'
#
loop_
_entity.id
_entity.type
_entity.pdbx_description
1 polymer ?
#
loop_
_entity_poly.entity_id
_entity_poly.type
_entity_poly.pdbx_seq_one_letter_code
_entity_poly.pdbx_strand_id
1 'polypeptide(L)'
;VNGRRRLTFDDLDLLEAKFEALEVDLSQLRLALTTEHKADLKAENRKLYKECMKDGKIGNFQVYTYPHLPLFDTTTGKKQAFGSAKGENSAMASIAWIKTEVMRATGDTDVFHREKDPEARGDILGYQQRFTALPLRNKYIGAIYSGK
;
A
#
# COMPACT_ATOMS: atom_id res chain seq x y z
N VAL A 1 15.18 -13.82 -7.63
CA VAL A 1 14.20 -14.77 -8.14
C VAL A 1 13.61 -14.17 -9.40
N ASN A 2 13.59 -14.89 -10.50
CA ASN A 2 13.06 -14.46 -11.82
C ASN A 2 13.72 -13.20 -12.42
N GLY A 3 15.02 -12.96 -12.18
CA GLY A 3 15.75 -11.79 -12.68
C GLY A 3 15.43 -10.46 -11.99
N ARG A 4 14.51 -10.46 -11.02
CA ARG A 4 14.10 -9.29 -10.25
C ARG A 4 15.07 -9.05 -9.09
N ARG A 5 15.48 -7.77 -8.87
CA ARG A 5 16.20 -7.37 -7.67
C ARG A 5 15.29 -7.56 -6.44
N ARG A 6 15.83 -8.17 -5.38
CA ARG A 6 15.10 -8.33 -4.10
C ARG A 6 15.11 -7.03 -3.30
N LEU A 7 14.02 -6.80 -2.60
CA LEU A 7 13.97 -5.73 -1.59
C LEU A 7 14.76 -6.17 -0.35
N THR A 8 15.59 -5.28 0.17
CA THR A 8 16.40 -5.48 1.38
C THR A 8 15.97 -4.51 2.49
N PHE A 9 16.38 -4.79 3.73
CA PHE A 9 16.20 -3.83 4.84
C PHE A 9 16.97 -2.54 4.58
N ASP A 10 18.16 -2.61 3.98
CA ASP A 10 18.95 -1.43 3.60
C ASP A 10 18.20 -0.51 2.62
N ASP A 11 17.43 -1.09 1.69
CA ASP A 11 16.60 -0.28 0.77
C ASP A 11 15.49 0.48 1.52
N LEU A 12 14.95 -0.09 2.60
CA LEU A 12 13.98 0.59 3.47
C LEU A 12 14.62 1.70 4.29
N ASP A 13 15.83 1.48 4.81
CA ASP A 13 16.58 2.50 5.54
C ASP A 13 16.93 3.68 4.62
N LEU A 14 17.32 3.40 3.37
CA LEU A 14 17.53 4.44 2.36
C LEU A 14 16.25 5.23 2.03
N LEU A 15 15.09 4.55 2.00
CA LEU A 15 13.81 5.24 1.81
C LEU A 15 13.49 6.13 3.01
N GLU A 16 13.72 5.65 4.23
CA GLU A 16 13.52 6.41 5.47
C GLU A 16 14.39 7.66 5.50
N ALA A 17 15.68 7.55 5.17
CA ALA A 17 16.60 8.67 5.07
C ALA A 17 16.11 9.74 4.05
N LYS A 18 15.47 9.33 2.95
CA LYS A 18 14.86 10.29 2.00
C LYS A 18 13.68 11.03 2.60
N PHE A 19 12.85 10.38 3.43
CA PHE A 19 11.78 11.06 4.14
C PHE A 19 12.33 11.99 5.22
N GLU A 20 13.36 11.58 5.94
CA GLU A 20 14.04 12.42 6.94
C GLU A 20 14.60 13.69 6.31
N ALA A 21 15.22 13.59 5.14
CA ALA A 21 15.71 14.74 4.38
C ALA A 21 14.60 15.73 3.94
N LEU A 22 13.33 15.32 3.97
CA LEU A 22 12.18 16.18 3.72
C LEU A 22 11.66 16.88 4.99
N GLU A 23 12.34 16.71 6.12
CA GLU A 23 11.99 17.31 7.43
C GLU A 23 10.57 16.97 7.90
N VAL A 24 10.18 15.71 7.76
CA VAL A 24 8.85 15.22 8.13
C VAL A 24 8.87 14.45 9.44
N ASP A 25 7.72 14.39 10.11
CA ASP A 25 7.55 13.57 11.32
C ASP A 25 7.59 12.07 10.97
N LEU A 26 8.71 11.43 11.27
CA LEU A 26 8.95 10.01 11.01
C LEU A 26 7.95 9.09 11.74
N SER A 27 7.35 9.53 12.85
CA SER A 27 6.35 8.74 13.57
C SER A 27 5.06 8.50 12.76
N GLN A 28 4.81 9.33 11.79
CA GLN A 28 3.64 9.28 10.91
C GLN A 28 3.86 8.49 9.61
N LEU A 29 5.04 7.89 9.45
CA LEU A 29 5.35 7.09 8.27
C LEU A 29 4.53 5.80 8.21
N ARG A 30 4.00 5.51 7.03
CA ARG A 30 3.23 4.30 6.72
C ARG A 30 3.80 3.65 5.48
N LEU A 31 3.84 2.32 5.48
CA LEU A 31 4.37 1.54 4.36
C LEU A 31 3.39 0.41 4.02
N ALA A 32 2.90 0.39 2.79
CA ALA A 32 2.17 -0.74 2.23
C ALA A 32 3.13 -1.62 1.43
N LEU A 33 3.43 -2.82 1.93
CA LEU A 33 4.28 -3.80 1.26
C LEU A 33 3.49 -4.68 0.32
N THR A 34 4.06 -4.96 -0.85
CA THR A 34 3.60 -6.04 -1.72
C THR A 34 3.89 -7.40 -1.08
N THR A 35 3.16 -8.42 -1.50
CA THR A 35 3.41 -9.81 -1.06
C THR A 35 4.80 -10.30 -1.46
N GLU A 36 5.30 -9.87 -2.63
CA GLU A 36 6.63 -10.20 -3.14
C GLU A 36 7.73 -9.57 -2.27
N HIS A 37 7.65 -8.27 -1.99
CA HIS A 37 8.61 -7.57 -1.15
C HIS A 37 8.60 -8.10 0.30
N LYS A 38 7.44 -8.46 0.81
CA LYS A 38 7.32 -9.12 2.11
C LYS A 38 8.06 -10.47 2.14
N ALA A 39 7.97 -11.24 1.06
CA ALA A 39 8.69 -12.50 0.95
C ALA A 39 10.20 -12.30 0.86
N ASP A 40 10.66 -11.24 0.18
CA ASP A 40 12.06 -10.88 0.08
C ASP A 40 12.67 -10.56 1.44
N LEU A 41 12.04 -9.70 2.23
CA LEU A 41 12.49 -9.34 3.58
C LEU A 41 12.54 -10.56 4.52
N LYS A 42 11.56 -11.48 4.40
CA LYS A 42 11.59 -12.75 5.14
C LYS A 42 12.72 -13.66 4.71
N ALA A 43 13.07 -13.65 3.43
CA ALA A 43 14.15 -14.47 2.90
C ALA A 43 15.53 -13.93 3.27
N GLU A 44 15.67 -12.60 3.38
CA GLU A 44 16.89 -11.93 3.80
C GLU A 44 17.22 -12.23 5.27
N ASN A 45 16.31 -11.90 6.18
CA ASN A 45 16.50 -12.18 7.61
C ASN A 45 15.17 -12.47 8.31
N ARG A 46 14.86 -13.76 8.43
CA ARG A 46 13.60 -14.22 9.01
C ARG A 46 13.44 -13.87 10.49
N LYS A 47 14.55 -13.82 11.23
CA LYS A 47 14.55 -13.51 12.67
C LYS A 47 14.25 -12.04 12.88
N LEU A 48 15.01 -11.17 12.21
CA LEU A 48 14.83 -9.72 12.24
C LEU A 48 13.40 -9.33 11.79
N TYR A 49 12.94 -9.90 10.69
CA TYR A 49 11.58 -9.66 10.20
C TYR A 49 10.52 -9.99 11.25
N LYS A 50 10.65 -11.13 11.95
CA LYS A 50 9.70 -11.51 13.00
C LYS A 50 9.73 -10.57 14.20
N GLU A 51 10.91 -10.07 14.57
CA GLU A 51 11.09 -9.11 15.67
C GLU A 51 10.42 -7.78 15.33
N CYS A 52 10.71 -7.23 14.16
CA CYS A 52 10.09 -6.00 13.66
C CYS A 52 8.57 -6.09 13.56
N MET A 53 8.06 -7.23 13.08
CA MET A 53 6.62 -7.41 12.89
C MET A 53 5.83 -7.71 14.16
N LYS A 54 6.48 -7.91 15.32
CA LYS A 54 5.77 -7.96 16.61
C LYS A 54 5.06 -6.65 16.91
N ASP A 55 5.72 -5.53 16.61
CA ASP A 55 5.17 -4.19 16.79
C ASP A 55 4.51 -3.64 15.52
N GLY A 56 4.51 -4.43 14.44
CA GLY A 56 3.99 -4.02 13.14
C GLY A 56 4.80 -2.90 12.47
N LYS A 57 6.06 -2.74 12.86
CA LYS A 57 6.95 -1.67 12.39
C LYS A 57 8.25 -2.23 11.84
N ILE A 58 8.78 -1.59 10.81
CA ILE A 58 10.14 -1.77 10.31
C ILE A 58 10.78 -0.38 10.31
N GLY A 59 11.80 -0.16 11.14
CA GLY A 59 12.30 1.19 11.41
C GLY A 59 11.17 2.09 11.93
N ASN A 60 11.00 3.25 11.35
CA ASN A 60 9.90 4.18 11.67
C ASN A 60 8.62 3.93 10.85
N PHE A 61 8.65 2.98 9.88
CA PHE A 61 7.48 2.65 9.08
C PHE A 61 6.49 1.75 9.83
N GLN A 62 5.25 2.19 9.95
CA GLN A 62 4.15 1.29 10.28
C GLN A 62 3.78 0.49 9.02
N VAL A 63 3.91 -0.83 9.08
CA VAL A 63 3.82 -1.71 7.91
C VAL A 63 2.45 -2.34 7.76
N TYR A 64 1.92 -2.26 6.55
CA TYR A 64 0.73 -2.96 6.09
C TYR A 64 1.08 -3.86 4.92
N THR A 65 0.38 -4.96 4.73
CA THR A 65 0.52 -5.81 3.54
C THR A 65 -0.75 -5.72 2.72
N TYR A 66 -0.59 -5.40 1.42
CA TYR A 66 -1.72 -5.30 0.51
C TYR A 66 -1.38 -5.92 -0.86
N PRO A 67 -2.24 -6.80 -1.40
CA PRO A 67 -1.94 -7.53 -2.64
C PRO A 67 -2.17 -6.72 -3.92
N HIS A 68 -2.99 -5.66 -3.87
CA HIS A 68 -3.39 -4.86 -5.05
C HIS A 68 -2.77 -3.47 -5.03
N LEU A 69 -1.45 -3.41 -5.04
CA LEU A 69 -0.70 -2.17 -5.10
C LEU A 69 -0.47 -1.75 -6.57
N PRO A 70 -0.19 -0.45 -6.83
CA PRO A 70 -0.04 0.05 -8.18
C PRO A 70 1.13 -0.60 -8.92
N LEU A 71 0.94 -0.76 -10.23
CA LEU A 71 1.98 -1.24 -11.15
C LEU A 71 2.78 -0.06 -11.71
N PHE A 72 4.08 -0.26 -11.79
CA PHE A 72 5.02 0.64 -12.44
C PHE A 72 5.69 -0.08 -13.62
N ASP A 73 5.92 0.65 -14.67
CA ASP A 73 6.73 0.20 -15.79
C ASP A 73 8.20 0.32 -15.40
N THR A 74 8.91 -0.81 -15.41
CA THR A 74 10.32 -0.90 -15.02
C THR A 74 11.25 -0.19 -16.01
N THR A 75 10.82 0.00 -17.26
CA THR A 75 11.60 0.67 -18.30
C THR A 75 11.48 2.19 -18.21
N THR A 76 10.26 2.70 -18.03
CA THR A 76 9.99 4.15 -18.02
C THR A 76 9.92 4.74 -16.62
N GLY A 77 9.80 3.90 -15.57
CA GLY A 77 9.60 4.34 -14.19
C GLY A 77 8.25 5.00 -13.93
N LYS A 78 7.32 4.94 -14.87
CA LYS A 78 6.00 5.57 -14.74
C LYS A 78 4.97 4.62 -14.17
N LYS A 79 4.08 5.17 -13.35
CA LYS A 79 2.91 4.46 -12.85
C LYS A 79 1.97 4.12 -14.01
N GLN A 80 1.53 2.87 -14.06
CA GLN A 80 0.52 2.41 -15.01
C GLN A 80 -0.90 2.80 -14.57
N ALA A 81 -1.85 2.79 -15.51
CA ALA A 81 -3.24 3.08 -15.22
C ALA A 81 -3.83 2.04 -14.24
N PHE A 82 -4.81 2.47 -13.45
CA PHE A 82 -5.51 1.56 -12.54
C PHE A 82 -6.22 0.45 -13.33
N GLY A 83 -6.07 -0.78 -12.86
CA GLY A 83 -6.66 -1.95 -13.53
C GLY A 83 -5.84 -2.52 -14.69
N SER A 84 -4.64 -1.97 -14.98
CA SER A 84 -3.74 -2.54 -16.00
C SER A 84 -3.32 -3.96 -15.62
N ALA A 85 -3.27 -4.85 -16.61
CA ALA A 85 -2.73 -6.19 -16.41
C ALA A 85 -1.21 -6.15 -16.21
N LYS A 86 -0.68 -7.06 -15.39
CA LYS A 86 0.76 -7.20 -15.17
C LYS A 86 1.42 -7.71 -16.45
N GLY A 87 2.22 -6.88 -17.12
CA GLY A 87 3.05 -7.23 -18.27
C GLY A 87 4.48 -7.65 -17.86
N GLU A 88 5.29 -8.02 -18.84
CA GLU A 88 6.69 -8.46 -18.60
C GLU A 88 7.56 -7.36 -17.97
N ASN A 89 7.33 -6.09 -18.33
CA ASN A 89 8.06 -4.94 -17.82
C ASN A 89 7.28 -4.21 -16.71
N SER A 90 6.31 -4.88 -16.07
CA SER A 90 5.52 -4.30 -14.98
C SER A 90 5.97 -4.86 -13.64
N ALA A 91 6.26 -3.99 -12.69
CA ALA A 91 6.54 -4.34 -11.30
C ALA A 91 5.52 -3.70 -10.37
N MET A 92 5.04 -4.48 -9.40
CA MET A 92 4.18 -3.95 -8.35
C MET A 92 5.03 -3.21 -7.33
N ALA A 93 4.65 -1.97 -7.02
CA ALA A 93 5.40 -1.12 -6.10
C ALA A 93 4.83 -1.18 -4.69
N SER A 94 5.71 -1.26 -3.69
CA SER A 94 5.38 -0.92 -2.31
C SER A 94 5.36 0.60 -2.17
N ILE A 95 4.36 1.12 -1.45
CA ILE A 95 4.12 2.56 -1.32
C ILE A 95 4.35 2.98 0.13
N ALA A 96 5.14 4.03 0.30
CA ALA A 96 5.33 4.71 1.57
C ALA A 96 4.69 6.10 1.53
N TRP A 97 4.06 6.51 2.63
CA TRP A 97 3.43 7.82 2.74
C TRP A 97 3.41 8.30 4.19
N ILE A 98 3.15 9.58 4.36
CA ILE A 98 2.92 10.19 5.67
C ILE A 98 1.42 10.23 5.94
N LYS A 99 1.00 9.74 7.10
CA LYS A 99 -0.42 9.65 7.48
C LYS A 99 -1.14 11.00 7.43
N THR A 100 -0.50 12.07 7.86
CA THR A 100 -1.08 13.41 7.91
C THR A 100 -1.26 14.05 6.53
N GLU A 101 -0.58 13.54 5.51
CA GLU A 101 -0.66 14.04 4.13
C GLU A 101 -1.69 13.30 3.26
N VAL A 102 -2.48 12.41 3.88
CA VAL A 102 -3.57 11.71 3.20
C VAL A 102 -4.90 12.11 3.84
N MET A 103 -5.76 12.69 3.03
CA MET A 103 -7.13 13.05 3.42
C MET A 103 -8.07 11.88 3.11
N ARG A 104 -8.97 11.61 4.04
CA ARG A 104 -10.12 10.72 3.82
C ARG A 104 -11.40 11.53 3.98
N ALA A 105 -12.24 11.51 2.98
CA ALA A 105 -13.60 12.03 3.05
C ALA A 105 -14.58 10.86 3.02
N THR A 106 -15.51 10.85 3.97
CA THR A 106 -16.59 9.85 4.05
C THR A 106 -17.90 10.59 3.88
N GLY A 107 -18.70 10.19 2.91
CA GLY A 107 -20.05 10.68 2.70
C GLY A 107 -21.06 10.01 3.62
N ASP A 108 -22.31 10.37 3.47
CA ASP A 108 -23.42 9.79 4.22
C ASP A 108 -23.56 8.29 3.92
N THR A 109 -24.12 7.59 4.90
CA THR A 109 -24.46 6.17 4.74
C THR A 109 -25.96 6.07 4.52
N ASP A 110 -26.36 5.61 3.34
CA ASP A 110 -27.75 5.36 3.01
C ASP A 110 -28.08 3.90 3.35
N VAL A 111 -29.17 3.71 4.07
CA VAL A 111 -29.71 2.39 4.40
C VAL A 111 -31.05 2.21 3.68
N PHE A 112 -31.13 1.15 2.91
CA PHE A 112 -32.32 0.78 2.15
C PHE A 112 -32.93 -0.48 2.76
N HIS A 113 -34.19 -0.42 3.11
CA HIS A 113 -34.92 -1.56 3.62
C HIS A 113 -36.17 -1.82 2.75
N ARG A 114 -36.32 -3.03 2.26
CA ARG A 114 -37.47 -3.50 1.52
C ARG A 114 -38.05 -4.68 2.25
N GLU A 115 -39.23 -4.48 2.86
CA GLU A 115 -39.93 -5.51 3.59
C GLU A 115 -40.66 -6.47 2.68
N LYS A 116 -40.69 -7.76 3.05
CA LYS A 116 -41.50 -8.81 2.42
C LYS A 116 -41.37 -8.87 0.91
N ASP A 117 -40.15 -8.82 0.39
CA ASP A 117 -39.93 -8.93 -1.05
C ASP A 117 -40.40 -10.30 -1.55
N PRO A 118 -41.34 -10.34 -2.52
CA PRO A 118 -41.92 -11.60 -2.99
C PRO A 118 -40.91 -12.46 -3.77
N GLU A 119 -39.90 -11.86 -4.37
CA GLU A 119 -38.85 -12.58 -5.10
C GLU A 119 -37.82 -13.21 -4.17
N ALA A 120 -37.38 -12.45 -3.17
CA ALA A 120 -36.42 -12.93 -2.17
C ALA A 120 -37.08 -13.75 -1.04
N ARG A 121 -38.42 -13.75 -0.93
CA ARG A 121 -39.20 -14.38 0.14
C ARG A 121 -38.74 -13.97 1.55
N GLY A 122 -38.36 -12.73 1.72
CA GLY A 122 -37.85 -12.17 2.96
C GLY A 122 -37.62 -10.67 2.85
N ASP A 123 -36.99 -10.09 3.89
CA ASP A 123 -36.63 -8.70 3.92
C ASP A 123 -35.26 -8.51 3.28
N ILE A 124 -35.12 -7.48 2.45
CA ILE A 124 -33.84 -7.08 1.84
C ILE A 124 -33.35 -5.84 2.55
N LEU A 125 -32.13 -5.92 3.11
CA LEU A 125 -31.43 -4.79 3.68
C LEU A 125 -30.21 -4.48 2.83
N GLY A 126 -30.16 -3.28 2.26
CA GLY A 126 -29.02 -2.75 1.52
C GLY A 126 -28.42 -1.54 2.22
N TYR A 127 -27.13 -1.38 2.15
CA TYR A 127 -26.47 -0.14 2.59
C TYR A 127 -25.49 0.34 1.53
N GLN A 128 -25.37 1.64 1.41
CA GLN A 128 -24.42 2.31 0.53
C GLN A 128 -23.64 3.34 1.31
N GLN A 129 -22.34 3.30 1.22
CA GLN A 129 -21.45 4.33 1.74
C GLN A 129 -20.47 4.77 0.66
N ARG A 130 -20.27 6.07 0.53
CA ARG A 130 -19.27 6.64 -0.37
C ARG A 130 -18.10 7.14 0.46
N PHE A 131 -16.89 6.81 0.03
CA PHE A 131 -15.68 7.37 0.61
C PHE A 131 -14.65 7.63 -0.47
N THR A 132 -13.77 8.56 -0.22
CA THR A 132 -12.58 8.80 -1.05
C THR A 132 -11.38 9.06 -0.16
N ALA A 133 -10.21 8.66 -0.62
CA ALA A 133 -8.94 8.97 0.03
C ALA A 133 -7.98 9.50 -1.03
N LEU A 134 -7.45 10.68 -0.79
CA LEU A 134 -6.57 11.39 -1.71
C LEU A 134 -5.37 11.96 -0.97
N PRO A 135 -4.17 11.96 -1.59
CA PRO A 135 -3.04 12.68 -1.03
C PRO A 135 -3.29 14.20 -1.13
N LEU A 136 -2.98 14.92 -0.06
CA LEU A 136 -3.06 16.38 -0.04
C LEU A 136 -1.93 17.00 -0.87
N ARG A 137 -0.75 16.38 -0.81
CA ARG A 137 0.44 16.80 -1.56
C ARG A 137 1.13 15.57 -2.14
N ASN A 138 1.56 15.66 -3.39
CA ASN A 138 2.32 14.58 -4.04
C ASN A 138 3.79 14.49 -3.59
N LYS A 139 4.23 15.38 -2.70
CA LYS A 139 5.63 15.48 -2.25
C LYS A 139 6.02 14.37 -1.25
N TYR A 140 5.07 13.85 -0.49
CA TYR A 140 5.32 12.96 0.65
C TYR A 140 4.85 11.52 0.41
N ILE A 141 4.98 11.08 -0.83
CA ILE A 141 4.68 9.71 -1.25
C ILE A 141 5.92 9.15 -1.94
N GLY A 142 6.37 7.99 -1.48
CA GLY A 142 7.46 7.23 -2.06
C GLY A 142 6.97 5.90 -2.61
N ALA A 143 7.60 5.41 -3.67
CA ALA A 143 7.34 4.09 -4.22
C ALA A 143 8.64 3.32 -4.37
N ILE A 144 8.65 2.07 -3.95
CA ILE A 144 9.74 1.13 -4.20
C ILE A 144 9.20 0.03 -5.11
N TYR A 145 9.83 -0.19 -6.22
CA TYR A 145 9.55 -1.31 -7.11
C TYR A 145 10.83 -2.01 -7.53
N SER A 146 10.72 -3.31 -7.73
CA SER A 146 11.84 -4.14 -8.15
C SER A 146 11.82 -4.30 -9.67
N GLY A 147 12.76 -3.65 -10.34
CA GLY A 147 13.03 -3.86 -11.76
C GLY A 147 13.82 -5.14 -12.03
N LYS A 148 13.87 -5.53 -13.29
CA LYS A 148 14.78 -6.56 -13.79
C LYS A 148 16.19 -5.99 -13.96
#